data_9f795940802c151fec0993023b6b7a4d
#
_entry.id   9f795940802c151fec0993023b6b7a4d
#
_cell.length_a   1.000
_cell.length_b   1.000
_cell.length_c   1.000
_cell.angle_alpha   90.00
_cell.angle_beta   90.00
_cell.angle_gamma   90.00
#
_symmetry.space_group_name_H-M   'P 1'
#
loop_
_entity.id
_entity.type
_entity.pdbx_description
1 polymer ?
#
loop_
_entity_poly.entity_id
_entity_poly.type
_entity_poly.pdbx_seq_one_letter_code
_entity_poly.pdbx_strand_id
1 'polypeptide(L)'
;MVEAKKHILTSQGMQALEDELQDLKVVKRKEIAQKIKEAREQGDLSENAEYDAAKDEQRSMEARIEELEKIIKNAEVIDESAYDKDTVSIGSTVKFYDEEFDEELEYRIVGSTESDILKGLISNESPLGKGLIGAKI
;
A
#
# COMPACT_ATOMS: atom_id res chain seq x y z
N MET A 1 -5.94 -22.00 -14.90
CA MET A 1 -5.89 -21.43 -13.54
C MET A 1 -4.93 -20.26 -13.53
N VAL A 2 -5.40 -19.10 -13.12
CA VAL A 2 -4.55 -17.91 -13.03
C VAL A 2 -3.88 -17.90 -11.69
N GLU A 3 -2.55 -17.91 -11.68
CA GLU A 3 -1.79 -17.79 -10.44
C GLU A 3 -1.93 -16.36 -9.90
N ALA A 4 -2.04 -16.23 -8.57
CA ALA A 4 -2.07 -14.92 -7.94
C ALA A 4 -0.73 -14.23 -8.16
N LYS A 5 -0.78 -12.96 -8.57
CA LYS A 5 0.43 -12.15 -8.76
C LYS A 5 1.12 -11.93 -7.42
N LYS A 6 2.42 -12.21 -7.36
CA LYS A 6 3.21 -11.91 -6.18
C LYS A 6 3.46 -10.40 -6.08
N HIS A 7 3.33 -9.88 -4.88
CA HIS A 7 3.67 -8.50 -4.56
C HIS A 7 5.07 -8.45 -3.97
N ILE A 8 5.94 -7.70 -4.60
CA ILE A 8 7.31 -7.52 -4.11
C ILE A 8 7.32 -6.30 -3.19
N LEU A 9 7.74 -6.51 -1.94
CA LEU A 9 7.72 -5.48 -0.90
C LEU A 9 9.07 -5.34 -0.23
N THR A 10 9.36 -4.13 0.25
CA THR A 10 10.44 -3.91 1.21
C THR A 10 9.95 -4.37 2.59
N SER A 11 10.87 -4.58 3.52
CA SER A 11 10.50 -4.93 4.90
C SER A 11 9.65 -3.83 5.56
N GLN A 12 9.95 -2.58 5.26
CA GLN A 12 9.20 -1.42 5.76
C GLN A 12 7.78 -1.39 5.18
N GLY A 13 7.63 -1.68 3.88
CA GLY A 13 6.33 -1.74 3.24
C GLY A 13 5.47 -2.88 3.77
N MET A 14 6.06 -4.05 4.01
CA MET A 14 5.37 -5.17 4.62
C MET A 14 4.88 -4.83 6.02
N GLN A 15 5.74 -4.21 6.83
CA GLN A 15 5.37 -3.78 8.17
C GLN A 15 4.23 -2.77 8.17
N ALA A 16 4.26 -1.82 7.23
CA ALA A 16 3.19 -0.82 7.10
C ALA A 16 1.84 -1.47 6.77
N LEU A 17 1.84 -2.47 5.89
CA LEU A 17 0.61 -3.20 5.55
C LEU A 17 0.09 -4.03 6.72
N GLU A 18 0.97 -4.68 7.46
CA GLU A 18 0.60 -5.44 8.65
C GLU A 18 0.03 -4.54 9.74
N ASP A 19 0.62 -3.36 9.95
CA ASP A 19 0.14 -2.38 10.93
C ASP A 19 -1.22 -1.84 10.53
N GLU A 20 -1.44 -1.54 9.25
CA GLU A 20 -2.75 -1.11 8.75
C GLU A 20 -3.80 -2.19 8.96
N LEU A 21 -3.46 -3.43 8.62
CA LEU A 21 -4.38 -4.56 8.80
C LEU A 21 -4.77 -4.75 10.26
N GLN A 22 -3.81 -4.68 11.17
CA GLN A 22 -4.07 -4.81 12.60
C GLN A 22 -4.96 -3.68 13.10
N ASP A 23 -4.70 -2.44 12.70
CA ASP A 23 -5.51 -1.28 13.07
C ASP A 23 -6.96 -1.46 12.61
N LEU A 24 -7.16 -1.89 11.36
CA LEU A 24 -8.49 -2.13 10.82
C LEU A 24 -9.24 -3.23 11.60
N LYS A 25 -8.57 -4.33 11.89
CA LYS A 25 -9.18 -5.47 12.58
C LYS A 25 -9.47 -5.20 14.06
N VAL A 26 -8.57 -4.51 14.74
CA VAL A 26 -8.67 -4.32 16.20
C VAL A 26 -9.39 -3.03 16.55
N VAL A 27 -9.02 -1.91 15.92
CA VAL A 27 -9.55 -0.58 16.28
C VAL A 27 -10.77 -0.21 15.44
N LYS A 28 -10.64 -0.21 14.12
CA LYS A 28 -11.70 0.28 13.21
C LYS A 28 -12.96 -0.57 13.26
N ARG A 29 -12.83 -1.88 13.35
CA ARG A 29 -14.01 -2.76 13.48
C ARG A 29 -14.85 -2.40 14.70
N LYS A 30 -14.18 -2.13 15.83
CA LYS A 30 -14.89 -1.75 17.06
C LYS A 30 -15.57 -0.39 16.94
N GLU A 31 -14.87 0.58 16.37
CA GLU A 31 -15.40 1.93 16.16
C GLU A 31 -16.64 1.91 15.26
N ILE A 32 -16.57 1.17 14.16
CA ILE A 32 -17.69 1.07 13.21
C ILE A 32 -18.86 0.28 13.81
N ALA A 33 -18.57 -0.79 14.53
CA ALA A 33 -19.61 -1.55 15.24
C ALA A 33 -20.35 -0.66 16.24
N GLN A 34 -19.65 0.22 16.92
CA GLN A 34 -20.25 1.17 17.85
C GLN A 34 -21.11 2.20 17.13
N LYS A 35 -20.66 2.71 15.99
CA LYS A 35 -21.43 3.63 15.14
C LYS A 35 -22.75 2.98 14.67
N ILE A 36 -22.67 1.73 14.25
CA ILE A 36 -23.86 0.99 13.78
C ILE A 36 -24.85 0.81 14.95
N LYS A 37 -24.34 0.45 16.12
CA LYS A 37 -25.17 0.28 17.32
C LYS A 37 -25.88 1.58 17.68
N GLU A 38 -25.15 2.68 17.72
CA GLU A 38 -25.69 4.00 18.04
C GLU A 38 -26.73 4.45 17.01
N ALA A 39 -26.48 4.21 15.73
CA ALA A 39 -27.43 4.54 14.68
C ALA A 39 -28.74 3.73 14.80
N ARG A 40 -28.64 2.46 15.17
CA ARG A 40 -29.83 1.61 15.43
C ARG A 40 -30.67 2.13 16.59
N GLU A 41 -30.03 2.62 17.62
CA GLU A 41 -30.71 3.14 18.81
C GLU A 41 -31.49 4.43 18.54
N GLN A 42 -31.20 5.11 17.41
CA GLN A 42 -31.87 6.36 17.05
C GLN A 42 -33.23 6.17 16.33
N GLY A 43 -33.64 4.94 16.07
CA GLY A 43 -35.00 4.66 15.60
C GLY A 43 -35.10 3.99 14.24
N ASP A 44 -35.90 4.54 13.32
CA ASP A 44 -36.28 3.90 12.07
C ASP A 44 -35.09 3.69 11.13
N LEU A 45 -34.74 2.43 10.88
CA LEU A 45 -33.61 2.05 10.03
C LEU A 45 -33.85 2.31 8.55
N SER A 46 -35.13 2.39 8.12
CA SER A 46 -35.45 2.62 6.69
C SER A 46 -35.12 4.02 6.23
N GLU A 47 -35.06 5.01 7.13
CA GLU A 47 -34.75 6.42 6.83
C GLU A 47 -33.54 6.92 7.60
N ASN A 48 -32.75 6.03 8.17
CA ASN A 48 -31.62 6.40 9.00
C ASN A 48 -30.36 6.54 8.17
N ALA A 49 -30.04 7.77 7.75
CA ALA A 49 -28.84 8.07 6.95
C ALA A 49 -27.54 7.74 7.69
N GLU A 50 -27.51 7.88 9.01
CA GLU A 50 -26.34 7.54 9.82
C GLU A 50 -26.08 6.04 9.83
N TYR A 51 -27.14 5.24 9.90
CA TYR A 51 -27.04 3.78 9.80
C TYR A 51 -26.50 3.35 8.44
N ASP A 52 -27.04 3.92 7.36
CA ASP A 52 -26.61 3.61 6.00
C ASP A 52 -25.14 4.00 5.78
N ALA A 53 -24.74 5.17 6.26
CA ALA A 53 -23.35 5.63 6.17
C ALA A 53 -22.39 4.71 6.94
N ALA A 54 -22.78 4.27 8.14
CA ALA A 54 -21.98 3.36 8.94
C ALA A 54 -21.85 1.98 8.29
N LYS A 55 -22.92 1.49 7.66
CA LYS A 55 -22.88 0.22 6.90
C LYS A 55 -21.99 0.33 5.67
N ASP A 56 -22.02 1.46 4.97
CA ASP A 56 -21.13 1.71 3.83
C ASP A 56 -19.66 1.75 4.27
N GLU A 57 -19.38 2.42 5.38
CA GLU A 57 -18.05 2.47 5.97
C GLU A 57 -17.57 1.05 6.35
N GLN A 58 -18.45 0.23 6.91
CA GLN A 58 -18.15 -1.17 7.24
C GLN A 58 -17.76 -1.96 5.99
N ARG A 59 -18.53 -1.82 4.91
CA ARG A 59 -18.25 -2.52 3.65
C ARG A 59 -16.89 -2.13 3.09
N SER A 60 -16.58 -0.83 3.07
CA SER A 60 -15.27 -0.33 2.59
C SER A 60 -14.13 -0.85 3.44
N MET A 61 -14.29 -0.86 4.75
CA MET A 61 -13.27 -1.37 5.67
C MET A 61 -13.03 -2.86 5.47
N GLU A 62 -14.10 -3.66 5.39
CA GLU A 62 -13.96 -5.12 5.19
C GLU A 62 -13.34 -5.45 3.83
N ALA A 63 -13.65 -4.68 2.79
CA ALA A 63 -13.02 -4.83 1.48
C ALA A 63 -11.52 -4.54 1.56
N ARG A 64 -11.12 -3.51 2.30
CA ARG A 64 -9.69 -3.17 2.50
C ARG A 64 -8.97 -4.26 3.29
N ILE A 65 -9.60 -4.81 4.31
CA ILE A 65 -9.05 -5.93 5.09
C ILE A 65 -8.77 -7.12 4.16
N GLU A 66 -9.74 -7.48 3.33
CA GLU A 66 -9.58 -8.58 2.39
C GLU A 66 -8.45 -8.32 1.40
N GLU A 67 -8.38 -7.11 0.86
CA GLU A 67 -7.30 -6.71 -0.05
C GLU A 67 -5.93 -6.81 0.62
N LEU A 68 -5.79 -6.30 1.85
CA LEU A 68 -4.53 -6.37 2.60
C LEU A 68 -4.13 -7.81 2.89
N GLU A 69 -5.08 -8.67 3.28
CA GLU A 69 -4.80 -10.08 3.53
C GLU A 69 -4.30 -10.80 2.28
N LYS A 70 -4.86 -10.47 1.11
CA LYS A 70 -4.41 -11.03 -0.16
C LYS A 70 -3.00 -10.57 -0.52
N ILE A 71 -2.73 -9.27 -0.35
CA ILE A 71 -1.40 -8.70 -0.63
C ILE A 71 -0.35 -9.36 0.26
N ILE A 72 -0.62 -9.44 1.56
CA ILE A 72 0.31 -10.03 2.54
C ILE A 72 0.54 -11.51 2.27
N LYS A 73 -0.52 -12.24 1.95
CA LYS A 73 -0.42 -13.68 1.63
C LYS A 73 0.48 -13.94 0.42
N ASN A 74 0.43 -13.07 -0.58
CA ASN A 74 1.19 -13.20 -1.83
C ASN A 74 2.43 -12.31 -1.86
N ALA A 75 2.85 -11.78 -0.72
CA ALA A 75 4.00 -10.88 -0.64
C ALA A 75 5.31 -11.65 -0.64
N GLU A 76 6.29 -11.07 -1.34
CA GLU A 76 7.68 -11.48 -1.29
C GLU A 76 8.46 -10.31 -0.72
N VAL A 77 9.01 -10.49 0.49
CA VAL A 77 9.79 -9.45 1.16
C VAL A 77 11.23 -9.54 0.70
N ILE A 78 11.75 -8.39 0.26
CA ILE A 78 13.11 -8.29 -0.25
C ILE A 78 14.08 -8.02 0.88
N ASP A 79 15.16 -8.79 0.95
CA ASP A 79 16.26 -8.53 1.85
C ASP A 79 17.22 -7.57 1.16
N GLU A 80 17.10 -6.28 1.50
CA GLU A 80 17.91 -5.21 0.92
C GLU A 80 19.40 -5.39 1.20
N SER A 81 19.76 -6.11 2.26
CA SER A 81 21.17 -6.34 2.62
C SER A 81 21.87 -7.31 1.66
N ALA A 82 21.10 -8.10 0.90
CA ALA A 82 21.63 -9.06 -0.06
C ALA A 82 21.93 -8.44 -1.44
N TYR A 83 21.54 -7.18 -1.66
CA TYR A 83 21.73 -6.53 -2.96
C TYR A 83 23.10 -5.93 -3.14
N ASP A 84 23.54 -5.96 -4.40
CA ASP A 84 24.74 -5.26 -4.83
C ASP A 84 24.51 -3.75 -4.79
N LYS A 85 25.35 -3.03 -4.06
CA LYS A 85 25.22 -1.57 -3.89
C LYS A 85 25.57 -0.80 -5.16
N ASP A 86 26.21 -1.44 -6.12
CA ASP A 86 26.60 -0.80 -7.39
C ASP A 86 25.52 -0.88 -8.46
N THR A 87 24.45 -1.61 -8.20
CA THR A 87 23.35 -1.82 -9.14
C THR A 87 22.03 -1.38 -8.52
N VAL A 88 21.21 -0.68 -9.30
CA VAL A 88 19.89 -0.25 -8.86
C VAL A 88 18.96 -1.45 -8.74
N SER A 89 18.30 -1.57 -7.61
CA SER A 89 17.33 -2.63 -7.32
C SER A 89 16.15 -2.05 -6.53
N ILE A 90 15.14 -2.87 -6.27
CA ILE A 90 14.03 -2.46 -5.41
C ILE A 90 14.58 -2.14 -4.02
N GLY A 91 14.15 -1.02 -3.45
CA GLY A 91 14.68 -0.50 -2.20
C GLY A 91 15.78 0.53 -2.36
N SER A 92 16.36 0.63 -3.54
CA SER A 92 17.42 1.61 -3.82
C SER A 92 16.86 3.02 -3.90
N THR A 93 17.61 3.99 -3.34
CA THR A 93 17.35 5.41 -3.56
C THR A 93 18.31 5.87 -4.65
N VAL A 94 17.75 6.41 -5.73
CA VAL A 94 18.52 6.78 -6.93
C VAL A 94 18.45 8.27 -7.17
N LYS A 95 19.62 8.90 -7.30
CA LYS A 95 19.75 10.25 -7.81
C LYS A 95 20.08 10.18 -9.29
N PHE A 96 19.32 10.89 -10.11
CA PHE A 96 19.57 10.96 -11.53
C PHE A 96 19.27 12.34 -12.09
N TYR A 97 19.84 12.63 -13.24
CA TYR A 97 19.65 13.90 -13.92
C TYR A 97 18.66 13.75 -15.08
N ASP A 98 17.65 14.61 -15.09
CA ASP A 98 16.68 14.69 -16.17
C ASP A 98 17.12 15.75 -17.18
N GLU A 99 17.60 15.30 -18.34
CA GLU A 99 18.11 16.20 -19.37
C GLU A 99 17.02 17.06 -20.02
N GLU A 100 15.79 16.54 -20.08
CA GLU A 100 14.66 17.25 -20.68
C GLU A 100 14.28 18.49 -19.88
N PHE A 101 14.23 18.37 -18.56
CA PHE A 101 13.84 19.46 -17.66
C PHE A 101 15.04 20.11 -16.95
N ASP A 102 16.25 19.66 -17.23
CA ASP A 102 17.49 20.18 -16.63
C ASP A 102 17.41 20.23 -15.10
N GLU A 103 17.00 19.10 -14.51
CA GLU A 103 16.88 19.00 -13.05
C GLU A 103 17.38 17.67 -12.52
N GLU A 104 17.84 17.70 -11.28
CA GLU A 104 18.28 16.54 -10.55
C GLU A 104 17.12 15.99 -9.74
N LEU A 105 16.86 14.70 -9.86
CA LEU A 105 15.74 14.04 -9.19
C LEU A 105 16.26 12.91 -8.30
N GLU A 106 15.56 12.68 -7.19
CA GLU A 106 15.87 11.60 -6.29
C GLU A 106 14.59 10.81 -5.98
N TYR A 107 14.60 9.51 -6.30
CA TYR A 107 13.47 8.62 -6.04
C TYR A 107 13.95 7.32 -5.44
N ARG A 108 13.11 6.74 -4.60
CA ARG A 108 13.30 5.39 -4.08
C ARG A 108 12.42 4.43 -4.87
N ILE A 109 12.99 3.30 -5.29
CA ILE A 109 12.24 2.28 -6.03
C ILE A 109 11.64 1.30 -5.03
N VAL A 110 10.32 1.13 -5.11
CA VAL A 110 9.56 0.28 -4.19
C VAL A 110 8.60 -0.62 -4.98
N GLY A 111 7.90 -1.53 -4.30
CA GLY A 111 6.84 -2.31 -4.92
C GLY A 111 5.63 -1.44 -5.25
N SER A 112 4.78 -1.90 -6.17
CA SER A 112 3.62 -1.12 -6.64
C SER A 112 2.64 -0.75 -5.51
N THR A 113 2.55 -1.55 -4.47
CA THR A 113 1.67 -1.26 -3.32
C THR A 113 2.19 -0.15 -2.42
N GLU A 114 3.48 0.15 -2.49
CA GLU A 114 4.13 1.18 -1.67
C GLU A 114 4.34 2.49 -2.42
N SER A 115 4.10 2.52 -3.74
CA SER A 115 4.44 3.68 -4.56
C SER A 115 3.60 4.91 -4.21
N ASP A 116 4.29 6.06 -4.10
CA ASP A 116 3.68 7.36 -3.88
C ASP A 116 4.65 8.41 -4.39
N ILE A 117 4.41 8.91 -5.60
CA ILE A 117 5.31 9.83 -6.27
C ILE A 117 5.52 11.13 -5.49
N LEU A 118 4.51 11.57 -4.74
CA LEU A 118 4.62 12.79 -3.92
C LEU A 118 5.62 12.63 -2.77
N LYS A 119 5.84 11.38 -2.33
CA LYS A 119 6.82 11.05 -1.29
C LYS A 119 8.15 10.60 -1.89
N GLY A 120 8.32 10.67 -3.20
CA GLY A 120 9.52 10.21 -3.87
C GLY A 120 9.64 8.70 -3.98
N LEU A 121 8.52 7.98 -3.91
CA LEU A 121 8.46 6.52 -4.01
C LEU A 121 7.88 6.12 -5.37
N ILE A 122 8.70 5.51 -6.23
CA ILE A 122 8.24 5.06 -7.54
C ILE A 122 8.18 3.54 -7.61
N SER A 123 7.21 3.03 -8.37
CA SER A 123 7.01 1.60 -8.54
C SER A 123 8.09 0.98 -9.42
N ASN A 124 8.55 -0.22 -9.05
CA ASN A 124 9.42 -1.03 -9.89
C ASN A 124 8.73 -1.41 -11.22
N GLU A 125 7.41 -1.33 -11.28
CA GLU A 125 6.62 -1.63 -12.48
C GLU A 125 6.38 -0.39 -13.35
N SER A 126 6.68 0.82 -12.86
CA SER A 126 6.55 2.05 -13.64
C SER A 126 7.61 2.11 -14.75
N PRO A 127 7.37 2.84 -15.85
CA PRO A 127 8.36 2.98 -16.91
C PRO A 127 9.71 3.49 -16.41
N LEU A 128 9.71 4.49 -15.53
CA LEU A 128 10.93 5.03 -14.95
C LEU A 128 11.63 4.00 -14.04
N GLY A 129 10.86 3.33 -13.18
CA GLY A 129 11.40 2.29 -12.29
C GLY A 129 12.01 1.13 -13.07
N LYS A 130 11.34 0.67 -14.13
CA LYS A 130 11.86 -0.38 -15.01
C LYS A 130 13.15 0.05 -15.70
N GLY A 131 13.23 1.31 -16.12
CA GLY A 131 14.41 1.82 -16.78
C GLY A 131 15.61 1.98 -15.86
N LEU A 132 15.38 2.23 -14.58
CA LEU A 132 16.44 2.39 -13.59
C LEU A 132 16.96 1.07 -13.02
N ILE A 133 16.08 0.08 -12.86
CA ILE A 133 16.47 -1.22 -12.30
C ILE A 133 17.52 -1.90 -13.18
N GLY A 134 18.60 -2.35 -12.56
CA GLY A 134 19.71 -2.98 -13.25
C GLY A 134 20.78 -2.00 -13.73
N ALA A 135 20.53 -0.70 -13.63
CA ALA A 135 21.49 0.31 -14.00
C ALA A 135 22.66 0.33 -13.00
N LYS A 136 23.84 0.59 -13.50
CA LYS A 136 25.04 0.74 -12.66
C LYS A 136 25.30 2.21 -12.39
N ILE A 137 25.95 2.47 -11.28
CA ILE A 137 26.36 3.82 -10.90
C ILE A 137 27.34 4.37 -11.95
#